data_0f3eda992a0adbda022856d186bb2e7b
#
_entry.id   0f3eda992a0adbda022856d186bb2e7b
#
_cell.length_a   1.000
_cell.length_b   1.000
_cell.length_c   1.000
_cell.angle_alpha   90.00
_cell.angle_beta   90.00
_cell.angle_gamma   90.00
#
_symmetry.space_group_name_H-M   'P 1'
#
loop_
_entity.id
_entity.type
_entity.pdbx_description
1 polymer ?
#
loop_
_entity_poly.entity_id
_entity_poly.type
_entity_poly.pdbx_seq_one_letter_code
_entity_poly.pdbx_strand_id
1 'polypeptide(L)'
;MADIGYNDNLEVGGRKFHFQTATSTSKGKIRCEMYENGRILATSEVDFERRRGKAPRTVEDRLKNIVESLHHEMISEIETLFKIAEKVKKLKHAPSNCKIGILFLQNNLIDDAIKQFEIAIDNDPNYFEAYKYLSQTYIRNGNPEKALALLQDGMERDANFTDMHNNYGLALMMTTQYDEALEEFKKALKLNRHYLEAHYNIAILYLRSTYNGKTEKIYSPPSIRIQRALEHLDKINGKKIKIFDMVFEKVRKNLSKENIEQSIQLLEENRYKVFPNDTSSLISTNFYLKFMYGGKGLDSETIKRYEHRLQIAIEENPDYADLWNNIGVIHLIQCRNLFLQALTEFNRALEINPDFDKAVKNKKLVENDGKEFLILLRAILK
;
A
#
# COMPACT_ATOMS: atom_id res chain seq x y z
N MET A 1 30.98 0.26 19.17
CA MET A 1 30.83 0.78 17.81
C MET A 1 30.16 2.14 17.95
N ALA A 2 30.67 3.17 17.28
CA ALA A 2 30.04 4.47 17.25
C ALA A 2 28.70 4.34 16.49
N ASP A 3 27.67 5.08 16.91
CA ASP A 3 26.44 5.15 16.17
C ASP A 3 26.69 5.96 14.89
N ILE A 4 26.34 5.37 13.75
CA ILE A 4 26.46 6.00 12.43
C ILE A 4 25.12 6.65 12.12
N GLY A 5 25.14 7.93 11.75
CA GLY A 5 23.94 8.67 11.41
C GLY A 5 24.13 9.58 10.19
N TYR A 6 23.04 9.78 9.43
CA TYR A 6 22.95 10.71 8.31
C TYR A 6 21.71 11.59 8.49
N ASN A 7 21.83 12.86 8.08
CA ASN A 7 20.74 13.83 8.13
C ASN A 7 20.76 14.66 6.85
N ASP A 8 19.65 14.67 6.13
CA ASP A 8 19.49 15.47 4.91
C ASP A 8 18.11 16.13 4.84
N ASN A 9 18.01 17.18 4.05
CA ASN A 9 16.75 17.86 3.76
C ASN A 9 16.41 17.71 2.27
N LEU A 10 15.14 17.51 1.99
CA LEU A 10 14.59 17.46 0.64
C LEU A 10 13.47 18.50 0.51
N GLU A 11 13.58 19.36 -0.52
CA GLU A 11 12.50 20.25 -0.93
C GLU A 11 11.87 19.72 -2.22
N VAL A 12 10.61 19.29 -2.16
CA VAL A 12 9.90 18.73 -3.32
C VAL A 12 8.39 18.96 -3.17
N GLY A 13 7.70 19.24 -4.27
CA GLY A 13 6.26 19.49 -4.27
C GLY A 13 5.83 20.70 -3.43
N GLY A 14 6.73 21.68 -3.22
CA GLY A 14 6.48 22.85 -2.35
C GLY A 14 6.55 22.53 -0.86
N ARG A 15 7.04 21.35 -0.46
CA ARG A 15 7.17 20.87 0.92
C ARG A 15 8.64 20.65 1.28
N LYS A 16 8.93 20.71 2.59
CA LYS A 16 10.27 20.48 3.14
C LYS A 16 10.26 19.28 4.05
N PHE A 17 11.03 18.26 3.69
CA PHE A 17 11.20 17.04 4.46
C PHE A 17 12.61 16.98 5.05
N HIS A 18 12.70 16.49 6.28
CA HIS A 18 13.95 16.16 6.93
C HIS A 18 14.07 14.66 7.10
N PHE A 19 15.17 14.08 6.67
CA PHE A 19 15.45 12.66 6.79
C PHE A 19 16.56 12.42 7.80
N GLN A 20 16.33 11.50 8.71
CA GLN A 20 17.31 11.10 9.70
C GLN A 20 17.46 9.58 9.67
N THR A 21 18.68 9.10 9.46
CA THR A 21 18.98 7.67 9.50
C THR A 21 20.03 7.41 10.58
N ALA A 22 19.75 6.45 11.46
CA ALA A 22 20.66 6.10 12.54
C ALA A 22 20.69 4.59 12.79
N THR A 23 21.85 4.12 13.27
CA THR A 23 21.99 2.75 13.77
C THR A 23 21.55 2.66 15.22
N SER A 24 20.78 1.63 15.56
CA SER A 24 20.56 1.21 16.93
C SER A 24 21.36 -0.06 17.19
N THR A 25 22.62 0.11 17.60
CA THR A 25 23.56 -1.02 17.81
C THR A 25 23.09 -1.99 18.90
N SER A 26 22.34 -1.50 19.90
CA SER A 26 21.74 -2.33 20.95
C SER A 26 20.63 -3.25 20.44
N LYS A 27 19.87 -2.81 19.43
CA LYS A 27 18.74 -3.55 18.85
C LYS A 27 19.08 -4.28 17.54
N GLY A 28 20.29 -4.10 17.00
CA GLY A 28 20.66 -4.67 15.69
C GLY A 28 19.86 -4.12 14.52
N LYS A 29 19.40 -2.85 14.62
CA LYS A 29 18.53 -2.22 13.62
C LYS A 29 19.13 -0.94 13.09
N ILE A 30 18.87 -0.67 11.82
CA ILE A 30 19.05 0.64 11.18
C ILE A 30 17.67 1.21 10.95
N ARG A 31 17.44 2.46 11.33
CA ARG A 31 16.16 3.14 11.17
C ARG A 31 16.38 4.43 10.38
N CYS A 32 15.58 4.61 9.34
CA CYS A 32 15.45 5.86 8.59
C CYS A 32 14.07 6.46 8.85
N GLU A 33 14.02 7.70 9.27
CA GLU A 33 12.80 8.44 9.59
C GLU A 33 12.70 9.68 8.72
N MET A 34 11.51 9.91 8.18
CA MET A 34 11.15 11.12 7.43
C MET A 34 10.28 12.02 8.29
N TYR A 35 10.68 13.26 8.44
CA TYR A 35 9.98 14.27 9.23
C TYR A 35 9.45 15.39 8.33
N GLU A 36 8.34 15.98 8.73
CA GLU A 36 7.85 17.26 8.26
C GLU A 36 7.32 18.07 9.44
N ASN A 37 7.76 19.32 9.55
CA ASN A 37 7.39 20.21 10.66
C ASN A 37 7.55 19.57 12.06
N GLY A 38 8.61 18.78 12.24
CA GLY A 38 8.92 18.08 13.49
C GLY A 38 8.08 16.83 13.78
N ARG A 39 7.20 16.39 12.85
CA ARG A 39 6.42 15.15 12.98
C ARG A 39 7.03 14.07 12.11
N ILE A 40 7.10 12.85 12.64
CA ILE A 40 7.49 11.67 11.86
C ILE A 40 6.33 11.33 10.93
N LEU A 41 6.61 11.29 9.62
CA LEU A 41 5.66 10.86 8.59
C LEU A 41 5.83 9.38 8.24
N ALA A 42 7.07 8.95 8.02
CA ALA A 42 7.38 7.58 7.64
C ALA A 42 8.63 7.09 8.35
N THR A 43 8.69 5.77 8.56
CA THR A 43 9.85 5.10 9.15
C THR A 43 10.13 3.83 8.33
N SER A 44 11.39 3.64 7.96
CA SER A 44 11.89 2.41 7.36
C SER A 44 12.92 1.79 8.29
N GLU A 45 12.77 0.49 8.58
CA GLU A 45 13.70 -0.25 9.44
C GLU A 45 14.30 -1.42 8.67
N VAL A 46 15.60 -1.65 8.89
CA VAL A 46 16.31 -2.81 8.36
C VAL A 46 17.09 -3.47 9.49
N ASP A 47 16.93 -4.79 9.64
CA ASP A 47 17.71 -5.58 10.56
C ASP A 47 19.10 -5.85 9.98
N PHE A 48 20.14 -5.70 10.81
CA PHE A 48 21.47 -6.10 10.44
C PHE A 48 22.01 -7.15 11.40
N GLU A 49 22.43 -8.29 10.84
CA GLU A 49 23.03 -9.35 11.64
C GLU A 49 24.49 -9.02 11.96
N ARG A 50 24.83 -9.05 13.26
CA ARG A 50 26.22 -9.12 13.70
C ARG A 50 26.78 -10.52 13.43
N ARG A 51 27.35 -10.76 12.25
CA ARG A 51 28.09 -12.00 12.02
C ARG A 51 29.33 -12.04 12.91
N ARG A 52 29.29 -12.93 13.91
CA ARG A 52 30.45 -13.25 14.76
C ARG A 52 31.59 -13.74 13.87
N GLY A 53 32.79 -13.12 13.97
CA GLY A 53 34.02 -13.66 13.36
C GLY A 53 34.64 -12.88 12.19
N LYS A 54 34.11 -11.71 11.79
CA LYS A 54 34.80 -10.84 10.80
C LYS A 54 35.54 -9.69 11.47
N ALA A 55 36.66 -9.27 10.87
CA ALA A 55 37.47 -8.15 11.36
C ALA A 55 36.61 -6.89 11.58
N PRO A 56 36.81 -6.12 12.68
CA PRO A 56 35.96 -4.98 13.07
C PRO A 56 35.78 -3.92 11.97
N ARG A 57 36.83 -3.60 11.22
CA ARG A 57 36.80 -2.61 10.14
C ARG A 57 35.84 -3.01 9.00
N THR A 58 35.84 -4.27 8.58
CA THR A 58 34.95 -4.74 7.48
C THR A 58 33.48 -4.75 7.87
N VAL A 59 33.14 -4.87 9.16
CA VAL A 59 31.77 -4.80 9.67
C VAL A 59 31.29 -3.35 9.73
N GLU A 60 32.16 -2.43 10.14
CA GLU A 60 31.83 -0.98 10.23
C GLU A 60 31.64 -0.37 8.85
N ASP A 61 32.52 -0.64 7.88
CA ASP A 61 32.38 -0.18 6.50
C ASP A 61 31.09 -0.73 5.85
N ARG A 62 30.77 -1.99 6.09
CA ARG A 62 29.54 -2.58 5.59
C ARG A 62 28.31 -1.93 6.21
N LEU A 63 28.31 -1.68 7.53
CA LEU A 63 27.23 -1.01 8.23
C LEU A 63 27.04 0.41 7.71
N LYS A 64 28.13 1.16 7.51
CA LYS A 64 28.09 2.49 6.92
C LYS A 64 27.44 2.48 5.55
N ASN A 65 27.83 1.57 4.68
CA ASN A 65 27.24 1.44 3.34
C ASN A 65 25.74 1.12 3.38
N ILE A 66 25.28 0.28 4.32
CA ILE A 66 23.85 -0.04 4.46
C ILE A 66 23.08 1.19 4.95
N VAL A 67 23.61 1.92 5.94
CA VAL A 67 22.98 3.15 6.47
C VAL A 67 22.86 4.21 5.38
N GLU A 68 23.94 4.45 4.64
CA GLU A 68 23.98 5.39 3.52
C GLU A 68 23.01 5.00 2.40
N SER A 69 23.00 3.73 2.02
CA SER A 69 22.09 3.21 0.99
C SER A 69 20.63 3.38 1.40
N LEU A 70 20.25 3.02 2.64
CA LEU A 70 18.88 3.18 3.13
C LEU A 70 18.45 4.64 3.17
N HIS A 71 19.37 5.54 3.59
CA HIS A 71 19.14 6.98 3.66
C HIS A 71 18.85 7.57 2.27
N HIS A 72 19.73 7.33 1.30
CA HIS A 72 19.55 7.80 -0.06
C HIS A 72 18.35 7.16 -0.77
N GLU A 73 18.06 5.88 -0.48
CA GLU A 73 16.89 5.19 -1.04
C GLU A 73 15.59 5.89 -0.63
N MET A 74 15.45 6.23 0.64
CA MET A 74 14.24 6.87 1.15
C MET A 74 14.05 8.28 0.58
N ILE A 75 15.12 9.08 0.49
CA ILE A 75 15.09 10.40 -0.16
C ILE A 75 14.70 10.28 -1.63
N SER A 76 15.38 9.40 -2.37
CA SER A 76 15.13 9.18 -3.79
C SER A 76 13.72 8.65 -4.06
N GLU A 77 13.16 7.84 -3.16
CA GLU A 77 11.79 7.35 -3.28
C GLU A 77 10.79 8.49 -3.22
N ILE A 78 10.88 9.37 -2.24
CA ILE A 78 9.97 10.52 -2.11
C ILE A 78 10.15 11.50 -3.27
N GLU A 79 11.39 11.84 -3.63
CA GLU A 79 11.67 12.72 -4.77
C GLU A 79 11.07 12.17 -6.07
N THR A 80 11.25 10.86 -6.31
CA THR A 80 10.74 10.18 -7.50
C THR A 80 9.21 10.15 -7.51
N LEU A 81 8.56 9.92 -6.36
CA LEU A 81 7.11 9.91 -6.23
C LEU A 81 6.50 11.25 -6.64
N PHE A 82 7.02 12.36 -6.14
CA PHE A 82 6.55 13.70 -6.54
C PHE A 82 6.83 14.00 -8.03
N LYS A 83 8.00 13.62 -8.56
CA LYS A 83 8.30 13.77 -10.00
C LYS A 83 7.33 12.97 -10.89
N ILE A 84 6.96 11.76 -10.47
CA ILE A 84 5.98 10.94 -11.18
C ILE A 84 4.60 11.56 -11.08
N ALA A 85 4.19 12.05 -9.91
CA ALA A 85 2.89 12.69 -9.70
C ALA A 85 2.68 13.87 -10.67
N GLU A 86 3.69 14.74 -10.83
CA GLU A 86 3.64 15.85 -11.77
C GLU A 86 3.54 15.41 -13.24
N LYS A 87 4.18 14.29 -13.61
CA LYS A 87 4.06 13.74 -14.97
C LYS A 87 2.67 13.16 -15.21
N VAL A 88 2.13 12.38 -14.28
CA VAL A 88 0.85 11.68 -14.41
C VAL A 88 -0.31 12.66 -14.40
N LYS A 89 -0.23 13.74 -13.64
CA LYS A 89 -1.22 14.84 -13.65
C LYS A 89 -1.51 15.34 -15.06
N LYS A 90 -0.48 15.41 -15.93
CA LYS A 90 -0.59 15.87 -17.32
C LYS A 90 -1.27 14.85 -18.25
N LEU A 91 -1.31 13.58 -17.87
CA LEU A 91 -1.80 12.48 -18.71
C LEU A 91 -3.30 12.24 -18.58
N LYS A 92 -3.99 12.85 -17.61
CA LYS A 92 -5.41 12.67 -17.33
C LYS A 92 -5.83 11.19 -17.25
N HIS A 93 -5.04 10.36 -16.57
CA HIS A 93 -5.25 8.91 -16.45
C HIS A 93 -5.63 8.55 -15.00
N ALA A 94 -6.92 8.34 -14.75
CA ALA A 94 -7.47 8.10 -13.41
C ALA A 94 -6.79 6.94 -12.66
N PRO A 95 -6.56 5.76 -13.25
CA PRO A 95 -5.89 4.67 -12.54
C PRO A 95 -4.49 5.03 -12.06
N SER A 96 -3.71 5.78 -12.84
CA SER A 96 -2.36 6.19 -12.46
C SER A 96 -2.38 7.22 -11.32
N ASN A 97 -3.31 8.18 -11.35
CA ASN A 97 -3.48 9.13 -10.24
C ASN A 97 -3.90 8.40 -8.96
N CYS A 98 -4.84 7.46 -9.03
CA CYS A 98 -5.24 6.65 -7.89
C CYS A 98 -4.06 5.86 -7.30
N LYS A 99 -3.27 5.20 -8.15
CA LYS A 99 -2.06 4.48 -7.71
C LYS A 99 -1.03 5.38 -7.03
N ILE A 100 -0.84 6.61 -7.52
CA ILE A 100 0.03 7.61 -6.86
C ILE A 100 -0.55 8.02 -5.51
N GLY A 101 -1.86 8.25 -5.42
CA GLY A 101 -2.53 8.54 -4.17
C GLY A 101 -2.28 7.46 -3.11
N ILE A 102 -2.35 6.20 -3.50
CA ILE A 102 -2.04 5.06 -2.61
C ILE A 102 -0.59 5.13 -2.12
N LEU A 103 0.38 5.44 -2.98
CA LEU A 103 1.78 5.57 -2.57
C LEU A 103 2.03 6.76 -1.65
N PHE A 104 1.32 7.88 -1.85
CA PHE A 104 1.35 9.00 -0.90
C PHE A 104 0.79 8.59 0.46
N LEU A 105 -0.33 7.83 0.52
CA LEU A 105 -0.86 7.30 1.79
C LEU A 105 0.13 6.41 2.54
N GLN A 106 0.90 5.59 1.82
CA GLN A 106 1.93 4.73 2.43
C GLN A 106 3.01 5.52 3.15
N ASN A 107 3.36 6.68 2.58
CA ASN A 107 4.33 7.58 3.15
C ASN A 107 3.69 8.60 4.11
N ASN A 108 2.43 8.38 4.50
CA ASN A 108 1.65 9.25 5.38
C ASN A 108 1.52 10.71 4.86
N LEU A 109 1.61 10.88 3.54
CA LEU A 109 1.43 12.15 2.83
C LEU A 109 -0.05 12.32 2.47
N ILE A 110 -0.88 12.52 3.51
CA ILE A 110 -2.35 12.44 3.43
C ILE A 110 -2.93 13.46 2.45
N ASP A 111 -2.49 14.72 2.55
CA ASP A 111 -3.02 15.81 1.71
C ASP A 111 -2.68 15.60 0.22
N ASP A 112 -1.50 15.07 -0.07
CA ASP A 112 -1.09 14.75 -1.44
C ASP A 112 -1.87 13.54 -1.97
N ALA A 113 -2.16 12.56 -1.12
CA ALA A 113 -3.01 11.42 -1.48
C ALA A 113 -4.43 11.87 -1.82
N ILE A 114 -5.05 12.72 -0.99
CA ILE A 114 -6.39 13.28 -1.24
C ILE A 114 -6.42 13.97 -2.60
N LYS A 115 -5.47 14.87 -2.87
CA LYS A 115 -5.38 15.57 -4.18
C LYS A 115 -5.30 14.61 -5.36
N GLN A 116 -4.54 13.52 -5.23
CA GLN A 116 -4.40 12.56 -6.32
C GLN A 116 -5.68 11.74 -6.55
N PHE A 117 -6.41 11.38 -5.50
CA PHE A 117 -7.70 10.71 -5.64
C PHE A 117 -8.76 11.66 -6.23
N GLU A 118 -8.79 12.93 -5.82
CA GLU A 118 -9.67 13.95 -6.40
C GLU A 118 -9.39 14.12 -7.90
N ILE A 119 -8.11 14.26 -8.31
CA ILE A 119 -7.71 14.30 -9.72
C ILE A 119 -8.13 13.02 -10.47
N ALA A 120 -8.07 11.85 -9.83
CA ALA A 120 -8.51 10.61 -10.45
C ALA A 120 -10.02 10.64 -10.73
N ILE A 121 -10.83 11.10 -9.78
CA ILE A 121 -12.29 11.26 -9.94
C ILE A 121 -12.63 12.31 -10.99
N ASP A 122 -11.93 13.45 -11.02
CA ASP A 122 -12.11 14.49 -12.04
C ASP A 122 -11.79 13.99 -13.46
N ASN A 123 -10.76 13.13 -13.58
CA ASN A 123 -10.38 12.56 -14.88
C ASN A 123 -11.35 11.46 -15.35
N ASP A 124 -11.89 10.68 -14.45
CA ASP A 124 -12.89 9.64 -14.71
C ASP A 124 -13.83 9.49 -13.51
N PRO A 125 -15.01 10.14 -13.54
CA PRO A 125 -15.99 10.04 -12.47
C PRO A 125 -16.57 8.64 -12.25
N ASN A 126 -16.32 7.69 -13.15
CA ASN A 126 -16.73 6.30 -13.01
C ASN A 126 -15.58 5.39 -12.51
N TYR A 127 -14.44 5.96 -12.15
CA TYR A 127 -13.34 5.21 -11.57
C TYR A 127 -13.56 5.02 -10.05
N PHE A 128 -14.43 4.08 -9.68
CA PHE A 128 -14.92 3.90 -8.30
C PHE A 128 -13.84 3.46 -7.29
N GLU A 129 -12.72 2.95 -7.75
CA GLU A 129 -11.57 2.67 -6.88
C GLU A 129 -11.04 3.94 -6.20
N ALA A 130 -11.08 5.09 -6.89
CA ALA A 130 -10.68 6.36 -6.29
C ALA A 130 -11.65 6.80 -5.18
N TYR A 131 -12.96 6.61 -5.34
CA TYR A 131 -13.95 6.86 -4.27
C TYR A 131 -13.70 5.99 -3.04
N LYS A 132 -13.37 4.71 -3.26
CA LYS A 132 -13.00 3.79 -2.17
C LYS A 132 -11.84 4.34 -1.35
N TYR A 133 -10.71 4.67 -1.97
CA TYR A 133 -9.52 5.12 -1.26
C TYR A 133 -9.68 6.53 -0.68
N LEU A 134 -10.34 7.45 -1.38
CA LEU A 134 -10.58 8.81 -0.88
C LEU A 134 -11.50 8.79 0.33
N SER A 135 -12.60 8.02 0.28
CA SER A 135 -13.51 7.88 1.42
C SER A 135 -12.83 7.25 2.63
N GLN A 136 -12.05 6.20 2.43
CA GLN A 136 -11.25 5.59 3.50
C GLN A 136 -10.25 6.58 4.10
N THR A 137 -9.66 7.43 3.27
CA THR A 137 -8.72 8.47 3.71
C THR A 137 -9.43 9.51 4.56
N TYR A 138 -10.61 9.99 4.14
CA TYR A 138 -11.41 10.92 4.94
C TYR A 138 -11.85 10.31 6.27
N ILE A 139 -12.32 9.05 6.27
CA ILE A 139 -12.73 8.33 7.49
C ILE A 139 -11.55 8.23 8.47
N ARG A 140 -10.36 7.81 7.99
CA ARG A 140 -9.15 7.69 8.82
C ARG A 140 -8.68 9.03 9.40
N ASN A 141 -8.90 10.11 8.65
CA ASN A 141 -8.50 11.45 9.04
C ASN A 141 -9.58 12.17 9.90
N GLY A 142 -10.61 11.44 10.34
CA GLY A 142 -11.66 11.98 11.23
C GLY A 142 -12.64 12.92 10.53
N ASN A 143 -12.84 12.80 9.22
CA ASN A 143 -13.76 13.61 8.42
C ASN A 143 -14.87 12.75 7.78
N PRO A 144 -15.72 12.07 8.59
CA PRO A 144 -16.74 11.17 8.05
C PRO A 144 -17.79 11.89 7.19
N GLU A 145 -18.07 13.18 7.45
CA GLU A 145 -19.03 13.98 6.69
C GLU A 145 -18.57 14.15 5.23
N LYS A 146 -17.26 14.39 5.01
CA LYS A 146 -16.69 14.44 3.64
C LYS A 146 -16.77 13.08 2.95
N ALA A 147 -16.56 12.01 3.69
CA ALA A 147 -16.71 10.66 3.14
C ALA A 147 -18.16 10.37 2.74
N LEU A 148 -19.16 10.80 3.54
CA LEU A 148 -20.58 10.65 3.23
C LEU A 148 -20.95 11.38 1.94
N ALA A 149 -20.58 12.66 1.82
CA ALA A 149 -20.89 13.45 0.62
C ALA A 149 -20.25 12.85 -0.65
N LEU A 150 -18.97 12.47 -0.56
CA LEU A 150 -18.25 11.82 -1.66
C LEU A 150 -18.91 10.51 -2.10
N LEU A 151 -19.24 9.64 -1.14
CA LEU A 151 -19.79 8.32 -1.44
C LEU A 151 -21.22 8.42 -1.96
N GLN A 152 -22.00 9.41 -1.53
CA GLN A 152 -23.32 9.67 -2.08
C GLN A 152 -23.23 10.02 -3.58
N ASP A 153 -22.32 10.95 -3.97
CA ASP A 153 -22.08 11.26 -5.39
C ASP A 153 -21.67 10.02 -6.18
N GLY A 154 -20.76 9.20 -5.66
CA GLY A 154 -20.34 7.96 -6.32
C GLY A 154 -21.47 6.95 -6.48
N MET A 155 -22.32 6.76 -5.46
CA MET A 155 -23.44 5.81 -5.50
C MET A 155 -24.62 6.27 -6.39
N GLU A 156 -24.78 7.57 -6.61
CA GLU A 156 -25.73 8.10 -7.61
C GLU A 156 -25.36 7.66 -9.04
N ARG A 157 -24.07 7.44 -9.29
CA ARG A 157 -23.55 6.99 -10.59
C ARG A 157 -23.67 5.47 -10.76
N ASP A 158 -23.22 4.72 -9.76
CA ASP A 158 -23.39 3.27 -9.68
C ASP A 158 -23.40 2.79 -8.23
N ALA A 159 -24.53 2.19 -7.82
CA ALA A 159 -24.74 1.64 -6.49
C ALA A 159 -24.26 0.18 -6.33
N ASN A 160 -23.59 -0.42 -7.33
CA ASN A 160 -23.23 -1.84 -7.29
C ASN A 160 -21.81 -2.11 -6.75
N PHE A 161 -21.23 -1.18 -5.98
CA PHE A 161 -19.90 -1.34 -5.40
C PHE A 161 -19.94 -1.66 -3.91
N THR A 162 -19.54 -2.88 -3.56
CA THR A 162 -19.48 -3.38 -2.18
C THR A 162 -18.68 -2.47 -1.26
N ASP A 163 -17.49 -2.01 -1.70
CA ASP A 163 -16.60 -1.15 -0.92
C ASP A 163 -17.25 0.20 -0.59
N MET A 164 -18.02 0.79 -1.52
CA MET A 164 -18.67 2.08 -1.27
C MET A 164 -19.77 1.95 -0.21
N HIS A 165 -20.64 0.93 -0.29
CA HIS A 165 -21.63 0.69 0.75
C HIS A 165 -20.99 0.43 2.12
N ASN A 166 -19.91 -0.36 2.16
CA ASN A 166 -19.18 -0.60 3.39
C ASN A 166 -18.58 0.68 3.99
N ASN A 167 -17.93 1.50 3.17
CA ASN A 167 -17.32 2.77 3.62
C ASN A 167 -18.39 3.79 4.01
N TYR A 168 -19.53 3.84 3.30
CA TYR A 168 -20.66 4.69 3.65
C TYR A 168 -21.25 4.30 5.00
N GLY A 169 -21.48 2.99 5.21
CA GLY A 169 -21.91 2.45 6.51
C GLY A 169 -20.91 2.76 7.63
N LEU A 170 -19.60 2.71 7.34
CA LEU A 170 -18.57 3.06 8.32
C LEU A 170 -18.60 4.55 8.69
N ALA A 171 -18.77 5.44 7.71
CA ALA A 171 -18.90 6.88 7.94
C ALA A 171 -20.18 7.22 8.74
N LEU A 172 -21.33 6.59 8.39
CA LEU A 172 -22.58 6.70 9.16
C LEU A 172 -22.42 6.20 10.60
N MET A 173 -21.68 5.12 10.82
CA MET A 173 -21.40 4.61 12.16
C MET A 173 -20.56 5.60 12.98
N MET A 174 -19.61 6.30 12.37
CA MET A 174 -18.81 7.34 13.04
C MET A 174 -19.65 8.58 13.42
N THR A 175 -20.66 8.90 12.62
CA THR A 175 -21.63 9.98 12.91
C THR A 175 -22.82 9.50 13.75
N THR A 176 -22.72 8.29 14.35
CA THR A 176 -23.73 7.68 15.24
C THR A 176 -25.07 7.33 14.60
N GLN A 177 -25.15 7.29 13.28
CA GLN A 177 -26.33 6.89 12.50
C GLN A 177 -26.33 5.36 12.32
N TYR A 178 -26.57 4.62 13.43
CA TYR A 178 -26.35 3.17 13.47
C TYR A 178 -27.35 2.36 12.63
N ASP A 179 -28.60 2.82 12.54
CA ASP A 179 -29.65 2.11 11.79
C ASP A 179 -29.38 2.17 10.29
N GLU A 180 -29.02 3.36 9.78
CA GLU A 180 -28.64 3.58 8.40
C GLU A 180 -27.33 2.86 8.07
N ALA A 181 -26.35 2.90 8.98
CA ALA A 181 -25.10 2.17 8.81
C ALA A 181 -25.31 0.65 8.66
N LEU A 182 -26.23 0.07 9.46
CA LEU A 182 -26.55 -1.35 9.36
C LEU A 182 -27.17 -1.71 8.00
N GLU A 183 -28.05 -0.86 7.47
CA GLU A 183 -28.65 -1.10 6.14
C GLU A 183 -27.59 -1.04 5.04
N GLU A 184 -26.64 -0.11 5.12
CA GLU A 184 -25.57 -0.02 4.13
C GLU A 184 -24.62 -1.23 4.20
N PHE A 185 -24.25 -1.70 5.38
CA PHE A 185 -23.48 -2.93 5.52
C PHE A 185 -24.23 -4.17 5.00
N LYS A 186 -25.56 -4.22 5.19
CA LYS A 186 -26.39 -5.28 4.61
C LYS A 186 -26.41 -5.23 3.08
N LYS A 187 -26.46 -4.03 2.48
CA LYS A 187 -26.33 -3.87 1.02
C LYS A 187 -24.97 -4.37 0.54
N ALA A 188 -23.88 -4.01 1.22
CA ALA A 188 -22.57 -4.56 0.91
C ALA A 188 -22.53 -6.10 0.96
N LEU A 189 -23.15 -6.71 1.97
CA LEU A 189 -23.25 -8.17 2.09
C LEU A 189 -24.20 -8.81 1.08
N LYS A 190 -25.20 -8.07 0.58
CA LYS A 190 -26.05 -8.54 -0.52
C LYS A 190 -25.28 -8.61 -1.84
N LEU A 191 -24.39 -7.65 -2.09
CA LEU A 191 -23.51 -7.63 -3.26
C LEU A 191 -22.40 -8.69 -3.14
N ASN A 192 -21.80 -8.82 -1.97
CA ASN A 192 -20.78 -9.82 -1.67
C ASN A 192 -20.97 -10.40 -0.27
N ARG A 193 -21.65 -11.55 -0.16
CA ARG A 193 -21.94 -12.20 1.14
C ARG A 193 -20.71 -12.66 1.92
N HIS A 194 -19.55 -12.74 1.28
CA HIS A 194 -18.27 -13.12 1.89
C HIS A 194 -17.36 -11.92 2.19
N TYR A 195 -17.89 -10.70 2.14
CA TYR A 195 -17.11 -9.49 2.39
C TYR A 195 -16.83 -9.34 3.89
N LEU A 196 -15.64 -9.79 4.30
CA LEU A 196 -15.26 -9.93 5.71
C LEU A 196 -15.24 -8.59 6.45
N GLU A 197 -14.86 -7.50 5.79
CA GLU A 197 -14.84 -6.16 6.41
C GLU A 197 -16.26 -5.71 6.84
N ALA A 198 -17.30 -5.99 6.04
CA ALA A 198 -18.66 -5.67 6.42
C ALA A 198 -19.10 -6.48 7.65
N HIS A 199 -18.74 -7.76 7.73
CA HIS A 199 -19.01 -8.55 8.94
C HIS A 199 -18.31 -7.97 10.16
N TYR A 200 -17.05 -7.55 10.05
CA TYR A 200 -16.32 -6.91 11.11
C TYR A 200 -16.96 -5.60 11.58
N ASN A 201 -17.38 -4.76 10.61
CA ASN A 201 -18.01 -3.48 10.88
C ASN A 201 -19.39 -3.64 11.52
N ILE A 202 -20.20 -4.60 11.09
CA ILE A 202 -21.49 -4.93 11.71
C ILE A 202 -21.30 -5.38 13.15
N ALA A 203 -20.27 -6.17 13.44
CA ALA A 203 -19.97 -6.57 14.82
C ALA A 203 -19.68 -5.36 15.71
N ILE A 204 -18.81 -4.44 15.26
CA ILE A 204 -18.54 -3.19 15.97
C ILE A 204 -19.80 -2.35 16.15
N LEU A 205 -20.63 -2.24 15.11
CA LEU A 205 -21.90 -1.51 15.15
C LEU A 205 -22.83 -2.05 16.24
N TYR A 206 -23.03 -3.36 16.31
CA TYR A 206 -23.85 -3.98 17.36
C TYR A 206 -23.30 -3.70 18.77
N LEU A 207 -21.99 -3.76 18.96
CA LEU A 207 -21.36 -3.44 20.24
C LEU A 207 -21.50 -1.95 20.60
N ARG A 208 -21.26 -1.04 19.64
CA ARG A 208 -21.45 0.39 19.84
C ARG A 208 -22.90 0.75 20.15
N SER A 209 -23.86 0.18 19.42
CA SER A 209 -25.28 0.38 19.67
C SER A 209 -25.72 -0.16 21.03
N THR A 210 -25.05 -1.16 21.56
CA THR A 210 -25.30 -1.70 22.90
C THR A 210 -24.73 -0.77 23.97
N TYR A 211 -23.54 -0.24 23.77
CA TYR A 211 -22.86 0.65 24.72
C TYR A 211 -23.50 2.03 24.79
N ASN A 212 -23.84 2.64 23.66
CA ASN A 212 -24.39 4.00 23.59
C ASN A 212 -25.90 4.10 23.80
N GLY A 213 -26.62 2.96 23.74
CA GLY A 213 -28.07 2.93 24.00
C GLY A 213 -28.96 3.67 23.00
N LYS A 214 -28.39 4.28 21.96
CA LYS A 214 -29.10 5.12 20.98
C LYS A 214 -29.38 4.37 19.68
N THR A 215 -30.52 3.68 19.60
CA THR A 215 -31.00 3.14 18.32
C THR A 215 -32.51 3.15 18.32
N GLU A 216 -33.13 3.67 17.26
CA GLU A 216 -34.58 3.71 17.09
C GLU A 216 -35.11 2.43 16.42
N LYS A 217 -34.33 1.75 15.60
CA LYS A 217 -34.74 0.59 14.78
C LYS A 217 -34.06 -0.74 15.15
N ILE A 218 -32.91 -0.71 15.86
CA ILE A 218 -32.28 -1.94 16.36
C ILE A 218 -32.93 -2.37 17.69
N TYR A 219 -34.18 -2.76 17.64
CA TYR A 219 -35.00 -3.09 18.83
C TYR A 219 -34.58 -4.34 19.61
N SER A 220 -33.46 -4.98 19.30
CA SER A 220 -33.05 -6.19 20.01
C SER A 220 -32.39 -5.84 21.37
N PRO A 221 -32.65 -6.65 22.41
CA PRO A 221 -32.00 -6.50 23.72
C PRO A 221 -30.47 -6.51 23.62
N PRO A 222 -29.75 -5.90 24.57
CA PRO A 222 -28.29 -5.89 24.61
C PRO A 222 -27.64 -7.26 24.44
N SER A 223 -28.16 -8.28 25.11
CA SER A 223 -27.67 -9.67 24.99
C SER A 223 -27.75 -10.21 23.55
N ILE A 224 -28.83 -9.92 22.86
CA ILE A 224 -29.01 -10.34 21.46
C ILE A 224 -28.08 -9.58 20.53
N ARG A 225 -27.83 -8.29 20.80
CA ARG A 225 -26.86 -7.52 19.99
C ARG A 225 -25.44 -8.01 20.17
N ILE A 226 -25.04 -8.36 21.38
CA ILE A 226 -23.74 -8.97 21.66
C ILE A 226 -23.62 -10.34 20.95
N GLN A 227 -24.66 -11.18 21.03
CA GLN A 227 -24.68 -12.44 20.30
C GLN A 227 -24.51 -12.26 18.81
N ARG A 228 -25.25 -11.33 18.18
CA ARG A 228 -25.12 -11.02 16.76
C ARG A 228 -23.73 -10.50 16.40
N ALA A 229 -23.13 -9.68 17.25
CA ALA A 229 -21.74 -9.24 17.05
C ALA A 229 -20.78 -10.45 16.98
N LEU A 230 -20.89 -11.40 17.91
CA LEU A 230 -20.09 -12.62 17.91
C LEU A 230 -20.37 -13.50 16.67
N GLU A 231 -21.64 -13.65 16.25
CA GLU A 231 -21.98 -14.39 15.03
C GLU A 231 -21.33 -13.79 13.77
N HIS A 232 -21.22 -12.47 13.68
CA HIS A 232 -20.51 -11.82 12.59
C HIS A 232 -19.01 -11.99 12.65
N LEU A 233 -18.40 -11.95 13.84
CA LEU A 233 -16.97 -12.20 14.03
C LEU A 233 -16.63 -13.69 13.75
N ASP A 234 -17.50 -14.61 14.10
CA ASP A 234 -17.31 -16.04 13.81
C ASP A 234 -17.25 -16.34 12.29
N LYS A 235 -17.88 -15.53 11.44
CA LYS A 235 -17.73 -15.65 9.97
C LYS A 235 -16.34 -15.31 9.45
N ILE A 236 -15.56 -14.57 10.22
CA ILE A 236 -14.17 -14.22 9.91
C ILE A 236 -13.23 -15.28 10.49
N ASN A 237 -13.64 -15.87 11.63
CA ASN A 237 -12.87 -16.91 12.30
C ASN A 237 -12.61 -18.10 11.37
N GLY A 238 -11.41 -18.65 11.42
CA GLY A 238 -11.02 -19.77 10.56
C GLY A 238 -10.58 -19.36 9.12
N LYS A 239 -10.55 -18.06 8.79
CA LYS A 239 -9.99 -17.58 7.52
C LYS A 239 -8.45 -17.42 7.55
N LYS A 240 -7.78 -18.01 8.57
CA LYS A 240 -6.32 -18.01 8.77
C LYS A 240 -5.70 -16.60 8.92
N ILE A 241 -6.47 -15.63 9.42
CA ILE A 241 -5.97 -14.29 9.73
C ILE A 241 -5.46 -14.30 11.17
N LYS A 242 -4.18 -14.64 11.39
CA LYS A 242 -3.58 -14.81 12.73
C LYS A 242 -3.85 -13.64 13.69
N ILE A 243 -3.77 -12.40 13.18
CA ILE A 243 -4.02 -11.19 14.00
C ILE A 243 -5.49 -11.17 14.44
N PHE A 244 -6.42 -11.51 13.55
CA PHE A 244 -7.85 -11.56 13.88
C PHE A 244 -8.12 -12.61 14.97
N ASP A 245 -7.58 -13.81 14.82
CA ASP A 245 -7.80 -14.89 15.79
C ASP A 245 -7.37 -14.47 17.22
N MET A 246 -6.20 -13.79 17.33
CA MET A 246 -5.73 -13.23 18.60
C MET A 246 -6.64 -12.13 19.17
N VAL A 247 -7.16 -11.25 18.30
CA VAL A 247 -8.08 -10.17 18.68
C VAL A 247 -9.42 -10.76 19.12
N PHE A 248 -9.93 -11.71 18.38
CA PHE A 248 -11.22 -12.32 18.63
C PHE A 248 -11.29 -13.07 19.98
N GLU A 249 -10.24 -13.81 20.35
CA GLU A 249 -10.15 -14.45 21.65
C GLU A 249 -10.18 -13.43 22.79
N LYS A 250 -9.48 -12.31 22.65
CA LYS A 250 -9.52 -11.21 23.64
C LYS A 250 -10.89 -10.56 23.71
N VAL A 251 -11.56 -10.34 22.59
CA VAL A 251 -12.91 -9.79 22.52
C VAL A 251 -13.90 -10.73 23.24
N ARG A 252 -13.86 -12.03 22.97
CA ARG A 252 -14.70 -13.03 23.68
C ARG A 252 -14.50 -12.94 25.19
N LYS A 253 -13.25 -12.89 25.66
CA LYS A 253 -12.93 -12.77 27.08
C LYS A 253 -13.43 -11.45 27.69
N ASN A 254 -13.36 -10.35 26.97
CA ASN A 254 -13.86 -9.06 27.44
C ASN A 254 -15.41 -9.07 27.53
N LEU A 255 -16.09 -9.58 26.52
CA LEU A 255 -17.55 -9.67 26.50
C LEU A 255 -18.10 -10.61 27.58
N SER A 256 -17.40 -11.69 27.95
CA SER A 256 -17.79 -12.55 29.07
C SER A 256 -17.68 -11.87 30.42
N LYS A 257 -16.97 -10.73 30.50
CA LYS A 257 -16.82 -9.88 31.69
C LYS A 257 -17.63 -8.58 31.57
N GLU A 258 -18.52 -8.47 30.61
CA GLU A 258 -19.34 -7.30 30.31
C GLU A 258 -18.53 -6.06 29.90
N ASN A 259 -17.25 -6.21 29.52
CA ASN A 259 -16.37 -5.11 29.10
C ASN A 259 -16.58 -4.78 27.60
N ILE A 260 -17.74 -4.21 27.27
CA ILE A 260 -18.12 -3.92 25.87
C ILE A 260 -17.21 -2.82 25.27
N GLU A 261 -16.92 -1.77 26.03
CA GLU A 261 -16.07 -0.65 25.58
C GLU A 261 -14.67 -1.11 25.16
N GLN A 262 -14.02 -1.92 26.01
CA GLN A 262 -12.71 -2.46 25.70
C GLN A 262 -12.73 -3.38 24.47
N SER A 263 -13.85 -4.07 24.25
CA SER A 263 -14.04 -4.92 23.04
C SER A 263 -14.14 -4.08 21.78
N ILE A 264 -14.86 -2.95 21.83
CA ILE A 264 -14.97 -1.99 20.73
C ILE A 264 -13.59 -1.41 20.42
N GLN A 265 -12.91 -0.87 21.44
CA GLN A 265 -11.58 -0.29 21.28
C GLN A 265 -10.60 -1.27 20.64
N LEU A 266 -10.56 -2.51 21.14
CA LEU A 266 -9.68 -3.56 20.62
C LEU A 266 -9.95 -3.88 19.14
N LEU A 267 -11.22 -3.95 18.73
CA LEU A 267 -11.59 -4.16 17.33
C LEU A 267 -11.19 -2.95 16.47
N GLU A 268 -11.46 -1.74 16.89
CA GLU A 268 -11.15 -0.52 16.13
C GLU A 268 -9.65 -0.30 15.93
N GLU A 269 -8.84 -0.47 16.98
CA GLU A 269 -7.37 -0.34 16.92
C GLU A 269 -6.72 -1.38 16.01
N ASN A 270 -7.34 -2.55 15.85
CA ASN A 270 -6.79 -3.62 15.04
C ASN A 270 -7.44 -3.75 13.65
N ARG A 271 -8.45 -2.95 13.31
CA ARG A 271 -9.14 -3.02 12.01
C ARG A 271 -8.16 -3.06 10.83
N TYR A 272 -7.22 -2.12 10.77
CA TYR A 272 -6.27 -2.00 9.67
C TYR A 272 -5.12 -3.02 9.71
N LYS A 273 -4.95 -3.72 10.83
CA LYS A 273 -4.04 -4.85 10.94
C LYS A 273 -4.71 -6.14 10.50
N VAL A 274 -6.02 -6.27 10.75
CA VAL A 274 -6.85 -7.41 10.31
C VAL A 274 -7.11 -7.33 8.80
N PHE A 275 -7.39 -6.12 8.30
CA PHE A 275 -7.61 -5.82 6.88
C PHE A 275 -6.55 -4.81 6.42
N PRO A 276 -5.30 -5.25 6.23
CA PRO A 276 -4.28 -4.37 5.68
C PRO A 276 -4.65 -3.99 4.26
N ASN A 277 -4.34 -2.76 3.85
CA ASN A 277 -4.33 -2.45 2.43
C ASN A 277 -3.38 -3.45 1.77
N ASP A 278 -3.81 -4.04 0.67
CA ASP A 278 -3.07 -5.10 -0.02
C ASP A 278 -1.63 -4.68 -0.29
N THR A 279 -0.69 -5.21 0.53
CA THR A 279 0.74 -4.91 0.42
C THR A 279 1.34 -5.46 -0.87
N SER A 280 0.75 -6.49 -1.46
CA SER A 280 1.20 -7.05 -2.74
C SER A 280 0.89 -6.08 -3.89
N SER A 281 -0.31 -5.50 -3.88
CA SER A 281 -0.73 -4.43 -4.78
C SER A 281 0.18 -3.19 -4.66
N LEU A 282 0.72 -2.91 -3.48
CA LEU A 282 1.56 -1.76 -3.20
C LEU A 282 2.96 -1.88 -3.80
N ILE A 283 3.60 -3.04 -3.69
CA ILE A 283 4.90 -3.31 -4.31
C ILE A 283 4.74 -3.22 -5.83
N SER A 284 3.69 -3.84 -6.39
CA SER A 284 3.42 -3.79 -7.83
C SER A 284 3.09 -2.37 -8.31
N THR A 285 2.35 -1.60 -7.54
CA THR A 285 1.99 -0.21 -7.85
C THR A 285 3.20 0.71 -7.91
N ASN A 286 4.06 0.68 -6.89
CA ASN A 286 5.29 1.47 -6.86
C ASN A 286 6.20 1.11 -8.05
N PHE A 287 6.36 -0.19 -8.28
CA PHE A 287 7.14 -0.69 -9.38
C PHE A 287 6.57 -0.26 -10.75
N TYR A 288 5.25 -0.43 -10.95
CA TYR A 288 4.55 0.01 -12.17
C TYR A 288 4.78 1.49 -12.45
N LEU A 289 4.57 2.36 -11.47
CA LEU A 289 4.71 3.81 -11.65
C LEU A 289 6.15 4.23 -11.92
N LYS A 290 7.12 3.66 -11.21
CA LYS A 290 8.55 3.91 -11.47
C LYS A 290 8.95 3.43 -12.86
N PHE A 291 8.45 2.28 -13.29
CA PHE A 291 8.70 1.75 -14.61
C PHE A 291 8.08 2.61 -15.72
N MET A 292 6.79 2.94 -15.59
CA MET A 292 6.05 3.67 -16.63
C MET A 292 6.46 5.14 -16.74
N TYR A 293 6.74 5.80 -15.62
CA TYR A 293 6.89 7.25 -15.57
C TYR A 293 8.23 7.73 -15.00
N GLY A 294 9.00 6.89 -14.37
CA GLY A 294 10.27 7.24 -13.69
C GLY A 294 11.44 7.58 -14.63
N GLY A 295 11.30 7.35 -15.93
CA GLY A 295 12.21 7.84 -16.96
C GLY A 295 13.32 6.89 -17.36
N LYS A 296 14.36 6.64 -16.63
CA LYS A 296 15.40 5.65 -16.94
C LYS A 296 15.03 4.33 -16.26
N GLY A 297 15.18 3.22 -16.98
CA GLY A 297 14.84 1.89 -16.44
C GLY A 297 15.45 1.72 -15.04
N LEU A 298 14.71 1.05 -14.17
CA LEU A 298 15.19 0.73 -12.82
C LEU A 298 16.56 0.05 -12.93
N ASP A 299 17.51 0.51 -12.16
CA ASP A 299 18.82 -0.14 -12.10
C ASP A 299 18.70 -1.58 -11.60
N SER A 300 19.68 -2.40 -11.96
CA SER A 300 19.65 -3.84 -11.65
C SER A 300 19.62 -4.12 -10.15
N GLU A 301 20.10 -3.20 -9.32
CA GLU A 301 20.12 -3.36 -7.87
C GLU A 301 18.73 -3.11 -7.27
N THR A 302 18.03 -2.08 -7.74
CA THR A 302 16.65 -1.80 -7.36
C THR A 302 15.73 -2.96 -7.74
N ILE A 303 15.89 -3.53 -8.95
CA ILE A 303 15.11 -4.71 -9.39
C ILE A 303 15.37 -5.91 -8.49
N LYS A 304 16.62 -6.22 -8.17
CA LYS A 304 16.97 -7.32 -7.26
C LYS A 304 16.38 -7.15 -5.86
N ARG A 305 16.29 -5.91 -5.35
CA ARG A 305 15.65 -5.63 -4.06
C ARG A 305 14.15 -5.88 -4.08
N TYR A 306 13.45 -5.49 -5.16
CA TYR A 306 12.04 -5.81 -5.34
C TYR A 306 11.80 -7.32 -5.46
N GLU A 307 12.62 -8.00 -6.24
CA GLU A 307 12.58 -9.47 -6.38
C GLU A 307 12.72 -10.14 -5.00
N HIS A 308 13.71 -9.75 -4.22
CA HIS A 308 13.95 -10.29 -2.88
C HIS A 308 12.76 -10.03 -1.92
N ARG A 309 12.19 -8.82 -1.93
CA ARG A 309 11.00 -8.49 -1.12
C ARG A 309 9.78 -9.34 -1.51
N LEU A 310 9.57 -9.56 -2.80
CA LEU A 310 8.49 -10.42 -3.29
C LEU A 310 8.73 -11.89 -2.93
N GLN A 311 9.95 -12.37 -2.98
CA GLN A 311 10.30 -13.73 -2.57
C GLN A 311 9.97 -13.96 -1.09
N ILE A 312 10.32 -13.02 -0.20
CA ILE A 312 9.95 -13.09 1.22
C ILE A 312 8.42 -13.09 1.38
N ALA A 313 7.71 -12.22 0.66
CA ALA A 313 6.26 -12.17 0.73
C ALA A 313 5.59 -13.46 0.23
N ILE A 314 6.16 -14.12 -0.80
CA ILE A 314 5.71 -15.43 -1.31
C ILE A 314 5.96 -16.54 -0.27
N GLU A 315 7.11 -16.53 0.42
CA GLU A 315 7.40 -17.50 1.48
C GLU A 315 6.38 -17.40 2.63
N GLU A 316 5.96 -16.18 2.97
CA GLU A 316 4.93 -15.94 3.99
C GLU A 316 3.52 -16.29 3.51
N ASN A 317 3.22 -16.09 2.22
CA ASN A 317 1.89 -16.25 1.62
C ASN A 317 1.95 -16.92 0.24
N PRO A 318 2.29 -18.22 0.15
CA PRO A 318 2.52 -18.90 -1.14
C PRO A 318 1.27 -19.05 -2.00
N ASP A 319 0.08 -18.92 -1.42
CA ASP A 319 -1.21 -19.07 -2.11
C ASP A 319 -1.71 -17.75 -2.75
N TYR A 320 -0.94 -16.66 -2.63
CA TYR A 320 -1.31 -15.37 -3.23
C TYR A 320 -0.85 -15.28 -4.69
N ALA A 321 -1.79 -15.48 -5.62
CA ALA A 321 -1.52 -15.46 -7.06
C ALA A 321 -0.88 -14.14 -7.54
N ASP A 322 -1.25 -13.00 -6.94
CA ASP A 322 -0.74 -11.67 -7.29
C ASP A 322 0.76 -11.54 -7.04
N LEU A 323 1.29 -12.17 -5.97
CA LEU A 323 2.73 -12.17 -5.69
C LEU A 323 3.51 -12.90 -6.79
N TRP A 324 3.00 -14.05 -7.24
CA TRP A 324 3.59 -14.82 -8.34
C TRP A 324 3.52 -14.06 -9.66
N ASN A 325 2.39 -13.40 -9.94
CA ASN A 325 2.27 -12.53 -11.11
C ASN A 325 3.30 -11.40 -11.06
N ASN A 326 3.48 -10.74 -9.91
CA ASN A 326 4.41 -9.63 -9.75
C ASN A 326 5.87 -10.05 -9.93
N ILE A 327 6.27 -11.23 -9.44
CA ILE A 327 7.63 -11.74 -9.67
C ILE A 327 7.84 -12.08 -11.16
N GLY A 328 6.81 -12.58 -11.83
CA GLY A 328 6.82 -12.77 -13.29
C GLY A 328 7.05 -11.47 -14.06
N VAL A 329 6.38 -10.39 -13.65
CA VAL A 329 6.57 -9.05 -14.22
C VAL A 329 8.01 -8.56 -13.99
N ILE A 330 8.59 -8.79 -12.80
CA ILE A 330 10.00 -8.42 -12.52
C ILE A 330 10.96 -9.16 -13.49
N HIS A 331 10.75 -10.44 -13.70
CA HIS A 331 11.57 -11.22 -14.64
C HIS A 331 11.47 -10.70 -16.09
N LEU A 332 10.28 -10.26 -16.52
CA LEU A 332 10.11 -9.61 -17.82
C LEU A 332 10.90 -8.30 -17.91
N ILE A 333 10.96 -7.53 -16.83
CA ILE A 333 11.71 -6.28 -16.82
C ILE A 333 13.22 -6.53 -16.78
N GLN A 334 13.68 -7.55 -16.08
CA GLN A 334 15.07 -8.01 -16.16
C GLN A 334 15.43 -8.42 -17.60
N CYS A 335 14.55 -9.12 -18.28
CA CYS A 335 14.72 -9.48 -19.70
C CYS A 335 14.88 -8.22 -20.56
N ARG A 336 14.02 -7.20 -20.41
CA ARG A 336 14.17 -5.91 -21.11
C ARG A 336 15.55 -5.28 -20.88
N ASN A 337 16.04 -5.29 -19.65
CA ASN A 337 17.34 -4.69 -19.34
C ASN A 337 18.48 -5.46 -20.04
N LEU A 338 18.37 -6.79 -20.16
CA LEU A 338 19.33 -7.59 -20.91
C LEU A 338 19.31 -7.27 -22.42
N PHE A 339 18.13 -6.99 -23.01
CA PHE A 339 18.02 -6.51 -24.39
C PHE A 339 18.75 -5.17 -24.57
N LEU A 340 18.59 -4.23 -23.63
CA LEU A 340 19.27 -2.93 -23.69
C LEU A 340 20.79 -3.04 -23.52
N GLN A 341 21.24 -3.94 -22.67
CA GLN A 341 22.67 -4.24 -22.51
C GLN A 341 23.24 -4.84 -23.79
N ALA A 342 22.54 -5.82 -24.38
CA ALA A 342 22.97 -6.42 -25.66
C ALA A 342 23.10 -5.36 -26.77
N LEU A 343 22.16 -4.40 -26.88
CA LEU A 343 22.27 -3.29 -27.84
C LEU A 343 23.51 -2.43 -27.59
N THR A 344 23.83 -2.17 -26.32
CA THR A 344 25.03 -1.40 -25.95
C THR A 344 26.29 -2.12 -26.38
N GLU A 345 26.37 -3.43 -26.14
CA GLU A 345 27.54 -4.24 -26.53
C GLU A 345 27.66 -4.38 -28.06
N PHE A 346 26.54 -4.53 -28.78
CA PHE A 346 26.58 -4.52 -30.24
C PHE A 346 27.02 -3.16 -30.82
N ASN A 347 26.57 -2.04 -30.23
CA ASN A 347 27.05 -0.73 -30.64
C ASN A 347 28.55 -0.58 -30.40
N ARG A 348 29.06 -1.05 -29.26
CA ARG A 348 30.50 -1.03 -28.94
C ARG A 348 31.31 -1.87 -29.93
N ALA A 349 30.79 -3.06 -30.34
CA ALA A 349 31.41 -3.85 -31.40
C ALA A 349 31.49 -3.09 -32.73
N LEU A 350 30.45 -2.34 -33.09
CA LEU A 350 30.39 -1.52 -34.31
C LEU A 350 31.21 -0.22 -34.24
N GLU A 351 31.48 0.31 -33.05
CA GLU A 351 32.44 1.39 -32.84
C GLU A 351 33.89 0.92 -33.15
N ILE A 352 34.20 -0.35 -32.79
CA ILE A 352 35.49 -0.94 -33.07
C ILE A 352 35.64 -1.35 -34.55
N ASN A 353 34.62 -1.97 -35.11
CA ASN A 353 34.56 -2.38 -36.52
C ASN A 353 33.16 -2.09 -37.09
N PRO A 354 33.01 -0.96 -37.81
CA PRO A 354 31.71 -0.54 -38.39
C PRO A 354 31.11 -1.53 -39.39
N ASP A 355 31.97 -2.30 -40.08
CA ASP A 355 31.57 -3.28 -41.11
C ASP A 355 31.41 -4.71 -40.56
N PHE A 356 31.28 -4.87 -39.26
CA PHE A 356 31.11 -6.17 -38.64
C PHE A 356 29.69 -6.71 -38.82
N ASP A 357 29.44 -7.38 -39.97
CA ASP A 357 28.14 -7.89 -40.39
C ASP A 357 27.33 -8.62 -39.32
N LYS A 358 28.01 -9.44 -38.47
CA LYS A 358 27.33 -10.18 -37.40
C LYS A 358 26.74 -9.23 -36.35
N ALA A 359 27.46 -8.18 -35.95
CA ALA A 359 26.97 -7.19 -35.01
C ALA A 359 25.82 -6.37 -35.58
N VAL A 360 25.90 -6.00 -36.89
CA VAL A 360 24.81 -5.29 -37.59
C VAL A 360 23.53 -6.12 -37.58
N LYS A 361 23.63 -7.43 -37.93
CA LYS A 361 22.48 -8.34 -37.95
C LYS A 361 21.90 -8.54 -36.53
N ASN A 362 22.73 -8.81 -35.56
CA ASN A 362 22.29 -9.02 -34.17
C ASN A 362 21.64 -7.79 -33.57
N LYS A 363 22.20 -6.60 -33.82
CA LYS A 363 21.61 -5.33 -33.39
C LYS A 363 20.20 -5.14 -33.99
N LYS A 364 20.03 -5.37 -35.30
CA LYS A 364 18.73 -5.28 -35.98
C LYS A 364 17.68 -6.22 -35.37
N LEU A 365 18.07 -7.47 -35.09
CA LEU A 365 17.19 -8.45 -34.45
C LEU A 365 16.71 -7.95 -33.09
N VAL A 366 17.66 -7.55 -32.22
CA VAL A 366 17.32 -7.05 -30.89
C VAL A 366 16.50 -5.76 -30.93
N GLU A 367 16.74 -4.86 -31.90
CA GLU A 367 15.92 -3.63 -32.08
C GLU A 367 14.48 -3.95 -32.48
N ASN A 368 14.23 -4.96 -33.31
CA ASN A 368 12.91 -5.37 -33.74
C ASN A 368 12.16 -6.11 -32.62
N ASP A 369 12.75 -7.16 -32.07
CA ASP A 369 12.16 -7.96 -30.99
C ASP A 369 11.96 -7.13 -29.71
N GLY A 370 12.87 -6.20 -29.44
CA GLY A 370 12.76 -5.28 -28.31
C GLY A 370 11.57 -4.32 -28.41
N LYS A 371 11.15 -3.90 -29.61
CA LYS A 371 9.94 -3.09 -29.82
C LYS A 371 8.68 -3.90 -29.52
N GLU A 372 8.59 -5.12 -30.06
CA GLU A 372 7.46 -6.02 -29.82
C GLU A 372 7.36 -6.39 -28.32
N PHE A 373 8.49 -6.68 -27.71
CA PHE A 373 8.56 -6.95 -26.27
C PHE A 373 8.10 -5.76 -25.41
N LEU A 374 8.43 -4.53 -25.77
CA LEU A 374 7.96 -3.34 -25.09
C LEU A 374 6.45 -3.14 -25.21
N ILE A 375 5.86 -3.48 -26.36
CA ILE A 375 4.40 -3.46 -26.56
C ILE A 375 3.73 -4.49 -25.65
N LEU A 376 4.26 -5.71 -25.63
CA LEU A 376 3.78 -6.78 -24.76
C LEU A 376 3.88 -6.37 -23.28
N LEU A 377 5.02 -5.87 -22.84
CA LEU A 377 5.23 -5.46 -21.45
C LEU A 377 4.28 -4.34 -21.04
N ARG A 378 4.02 -3.36 -21.91
CA ARG A 378 3.02 -2.31 -21.67
C ARG A 378 1.60 -2.86 -21.56
N ALA A 379 1.25 -3.89 -22.32
CA ALA A 379 -0.06 -4.54 -22.24
C ALA A 379 -0.26 -5.32 -20.94
N ILE A 380 0.80 -5.98 -20.45
CA ILE A 380 0.77 -6.74 -19.20
C ILE A 380 0.72 -5.81 -17.97
N LEU A 381 1.33 -4.62 -18.08
CA LEU A 381 1.38 -3.64 -17.00
C LEU A 381 0.16 -2.70 -16.96
N LYS A 382 -0.71 -2.73 -17.96
CA LYS A 382 -1.99 -2.00 -17.97
C LYS A 382 -3.01 -2.72 -17.12
#